data_df6fe686cc91fb102989555003f5f20f
#
_entry.id   df6fe686cc91fb102989555003f5f20f
#
_cell.length_a   1.000
_cell.length_b   1.000
_cell.length_c   1.000
_cell.angle_alpha   90.00
_cell.angle_beta   90.00
_cell.angle_gamma   90.00
#
_symmetry.space_group_name_H-M   'P 1'
#
loop_
_entity.id
_entity.type
_entity.pdbx_description
1 polymer ?
#
loop_
_entity_poly.entity_id
_entity_poly.type
_entity_poly.pdbx_seq_one_letter_code
_entity_poly.pdbx_strand_id
1 'polypeptide(L)'
;MLEIFDVRYDELTDIRSEDLYKLRKKTFKDRLNWEVNCSNGMEFDEYDNSDTRYLLGIYQGQLICSVRFIELHLPNMITHTFNALFDDVALPKRGYIESSRFFVDKTRAKLLFGNHYPISYLFFLSIINYSRHNGYTGIYTIVSRAMLTILKRSG
;
A
#
# COMPACT_ATOMS: atom_id res chain seq x y z
N MET A 1 11.30 14.37 10.56
CA MET A 1 9.89 14.28 10.12
C MET A 1 9.76 13.20 9.07
N LEU A 2 8.68 12.44 9.11
CA LEU A 2 8.38 11.44 8.07
C LEU A 2 8.08 12.14 6.75
N GLU A 3 8.82 11.80 5.71
CA GLU A 3 8.63 12.34 4.36
C GLU A 3 7.83 11.35 3.52
N ILE A 4 6.86 11.86 2.75
CA ILE A 4 6.02 11.05 1.88
C ILE A 4 6.38 11.32 0.43
N PHE A 5 6.70 10.27 -0.31
CA PHE A 5 7.07 10.32 -1.73
C PHE A 5 6.04 9.58 -2.57
N ASP A 6 5.59 10.22 -3.64
CA ASP A 6 4.81 9.60 -4.73
C ASP A 6 5.78 9.14 -5.81
N VAL A 7 5.89 7.83 -6.00
CA VAL A 7 6.89 7.23 -6.90
C VAL A 7 6.21 6.25 -7.85
N ARG A 8 6.46 6.39 -9.15
CA ARG A 8 6.04 5.38 -10.11
C ARG A 8 6.96 4.15 -10.03
N TYR A 9 6.43 3.00 -10.42
CA TYR A 9 7.19 1.76 -10.48
C TYR A 9 8.54 1.94 -11.20
N ASP A 10 8.55 2.63 -12.35
CA ASP A 10 9.75 2.84 -13.16
C ASP A 10 10.77 3.83 -12.51
N GLU A 11 10.36 4.57 -11.50
CA GLU A 11 11.21 5.50 -10.75
C GLU A 11 11.88 4.86 -9.53
N LEU A 12 11.46 3.64 -9.14
CA LEU A 12 12.10 2.93 -8.05
C LEU A 12 13.53 2.54 -8.43
N THR A 13 14.49 2.91 -7.59
CA THR A 13 15.86 2.38 -7.72
C THR A 13 15.89 0.92 -7.30
N ASP A 14 16.90 0.17 -7.75
CA ASP A 14 17.06 -1.24 -7.38
C ASP A 14 17.14 -1.43 -5.86
N ILE A 15 17.89 -0.58 -5.17
CA ILE A 15 18.03 -0.59 -3.72
C ILE A 15 16.68 -0.36 -3.04
N ARG A 16 15.91 0.62 -3.53
CA ARG A 16 14.61 0.96 -2.93
C ARG A 16 13.57 -0.12 -3.19
N SER A 17 13.52 -0.68 -4.38
CA SER A 17 12.61 -1.77 -4.71
C SER A 17 12.91 -3.03 -3.91
N GLU A 18 14.18 -3.37 -3.75
CA GLU A 18 14.62 -4.51 -2.93
C GLU A 18 14.18 -4.32 -1.47
N ASP A 19 14.41 -3.16 -0.87
CA ASP A 19 13.99 -2.85 0.50
C ASP A 19 12.47 -2.91 0.65
N LEU A 20 11.73 -2.31 -0.28
CA LEU A 20 10.27 -2.33 -0.31
C LEU A 20 9.72 -3.77 -0.33
N TYR A 21 10.20 -4.59 -1.26
CA TYR A 21 9.68 -5.95 -1.43
C TYR A 21 10.11 -6.89 -0.31
N LYS A 22 11.26 -6.66 0.32
CA LYS A 22 11.68 -7.37 1.54
C LYS A 22 10.78 -7.03 2.73
N LEU A 23 10.45 -5.75 2.92
CA LEU A 23 9.53 -5.33 3.98
C LEU A 23 8.10 -5.85 3.73
N ARG A 24 7.67 -5.92 2.48
CA ARG A 24 6.39 -6.54 2.13
C ARG A 24 6.36 -8.03 2.47
N LYS A 25 7.42 -8.78 2.16
CA LYS A 25 7.52 -10.19 2.57
C LYS A 25 7.45 -10.33 4.08
N LYS A 26 8.24 -9.54 4.81
CA LYS A 26 8.25 -9.53 6.28
C LYS A 26 6.85 -9.30 6.86
N THR A 27 6.09 -8.38 6.28
CA THR A 27 4.76 -8.02 6.75
C THR A 27 3.71 -9.05 6.33
N PHE A 28 3.59 -9.32 5.04
CA PHE A 28 2.46 -10.08 4.50
C PHE A 28 2.67 -11.58 4.57
N LYS A 29 3.90 -12.06 4.41
CA LYS A 29 4.20 -13.50 4.52
C LYS A 29 4.57 -13.90 5.94
N ASP A 30 5.59 -13.27 6.49
CA ASP A 30 6.18 -13.73 7.76
C ASP A 30 5.28 -13.40 8.96
N ARG A 31 4.73 -12.18 9.01
CA ARG A 31 3.87 -11.74 10.12
C ARG A 31 2.40 -12.12 9.96
N LEU A 32 1.83 -11.89 8.77
CA LEU A 32 0.40 -12.10 8.51
C LEU A 32 0.08 -13.46 7.90
N ASN A 33 1.09 -14.18 7.43
CA ASN A 33 0.96 -15.49 6.79
C ASN A 33 -0.03 -15.51 5.63
N TRP A 34 -0.03 -14.46 4.80
CA TRP A 34 -0.84 -14.41 3.60
C TRP A 34 -0.24 -15.28 2.48
N GLU A 35 -1.10 -15.80 1.63
CA GLU A 35 -0.70 -16.46 0.39
C GLU A 35 -0.28 -15.41 -0.63
N VAL A 36 1.02 -15.13 -0.68
CA VAL A 36 1.63 -14.14 -1.57
C VAL A 36 2.82 -14.74 -2.29
N ASN A 37 3.15 -14.20 -3.45
CA ASN A 37 4.28 -14.65 -4.26
C ASN A 37 5.59 -14.11 -3.69
N CYS A 38 6.44 -15.01 -3.21
CA CYS A 38 7.76 -14.66 -2.69
C CYS A 38 8.87 -15.31 -3.50
N SER A 39 9.91 -14.55 -3.79
CA SER A 39 11.12 -14.99 -4.47
C SER A 39 12.32 -14.22 -3.93
N ASN A 40 13.41 -14.93 -3.61
CA ASN A 40 14.66 -14.34 -3.11
C ASN A 40 14.46 -13.42 -1.89
N GLY A 41 13.57 -13.78 -0.98
CA GLY A 41 13.28 -12.99 0.21
C GLY A 41 12.44 -11.74 -0.03
N MET A 42 11.84 -11.59 -1.19
CA MET A 42 11.01 -10.46 -1.60
C MET A 42 9.60 -10.91 -1.95
N GLU A 43 8.59 -10.09 -1.63
CA GLU A 43 7.22 -10.26 -2.09
C GLU A 43 6.91 -9.25 -3.18
N PHE A 44 6.50 -9.70 -4.33
CA PHE A 44 5.95 -8.89 -5.43
C PHE A 44 5.00 -9.76 -6.26
N ASP A 45 4.14 -9.13 -7.02
CA ASP A 45 3.16 -9.82 -7.86
C ASP A 45 3.03 -9.16 -9.24
N GLU A 46 2.11 -9.67 -10.06
CA GLU A 46 1.85 -9.17 -11.41
C GLU A 46 1.40 -7.71 -11.46
N TYR A 47 0.90 -7.17 -10.34
CA TYR A 47 0.43 -5.79 -10.25
C TYR A 47 1.54 -4.81 -9.85
N ASP A 48 2.74 -5.28 -9.61
CA ASP A 48 3.94 -4.46 -9.50
C ASP A 48 4.53 -4.28 -10.90
N ASN A 49 4.03 -3.29 -11.63
CA ASN A 49 4.36 -3.03 -13.04
C ASN A 49 4.29 -1.53 -13.36
N SER A 50 4.46 -1.16 -14.62
CA SER A 50 4.49 0.23 -15.06
C SER A 50 3.19 1.03 -14.83
N ASP A 51 2.08 0.38 -14.56
CA ASP A 51 0.81 1.02 -14.21
C ASP A 51 0.71 1.35 -12.71
N THR A 52 1.71 1.00 -11.93
CA THR A 52 1.69 1.06 -10.47
C THR A 52 2.39 2.30 -9.95
N ARG A 53 1.79 2.90 -8.94
CA ARG A 53 2.40 3.95 -8.11
C ARG A 53 2.49 3.49 -6.67
N TYR A 54 3.49 4.01 -5.97
CA TYR A 54 3.69 3.77 -4.55
C TYR A 54 3.72 5.09 -3.81
N LEU A 55 3.07 5.16 -2.66
CA LEU A 55 3.44 6.14 -1.64
C LEU A 55 4.44 5.49 -0.71
N LEU A 56 5.56 6.15 -0.51
CA LEU A 56 6.64 5.70 0.38
C LEU A 56 6.77 6.70 1.52
N GLY A 57 6.65 6.22 2.75
CA GLY A 57 6.99 7.01 3.93
C GLY A 57 8.43 6.73 4.33
N ILE A 58 9.27 7.76 4.26
CA ILE A 58 10.72 7.65 4.50
C ILE A 58 11.11 8.57 5.64
N TYR A 59 11.96 8.08 6.53
CA TYR A 59 12.56 8.85 7.60
C TYR A 59 14.04 8.51 7.72
N GLN A 60 14.87 9.55 7.68
CA GLN A 60 16.33 9.39 7.73
C GLN A 60 16.86 8.38 6.70
N GLY A 61 16.32 8.44 5.48
CA GLY A 61 16.68 7.55 4.39
C GLY A 61 16.10 6.13 4.48
N GLN A 62 15.42 5.78 5.56
CA GLN A 62 14.83 4.45 5.73
C GLN A 62 13.35 4.42 5.36
N LEU A 63 12.94 3.42 4.60
CA LEU A 63 11.54 3.15 4.31
C LEU A 63 10.82 2.64 5.56
N ILE A 64 9.76 3.33 5.96
CA ILE A 64 8.96 3.02 7.15
C ILE A 64 7.61 2.44 6.81
N CYS A 65 6.98 2.96 5.78
CA CYS A 65 5.63 2.55 5.37
C CYS A 65 5.45 2.71 3.86
N SER A 66 4.52 1.96 3.31
CA SER A 66 4.18 2.04 1.89
C SER A 66 2.77 1.57 1.62
N VAL A 67 2.23 1.99 0.49
CA VAL A 67 0.99 1.50 -0.10
C VAL A 67 1.15 1.50 -1.62
N ARG A 68 0.46 0.59 -2.28
CA ARG A 68 0.45 0.48 -3.74
C ARG A 68 -0.87 1.02 -4.28
N PHE A 69 -0.81 1.80 -5.37
CA PHE A 69 -1.97 2.32 -6.09
C PHE A 69 -1.96 1.89 -7.55
N ILE A 70 -3.14 1.52 -8.04
CA ILE A 70 -3.40 1.26 -9.44
C ILE A 70 -4.75 1.92 -9.77
N GLU A 71 -4.86 2.59 -10.92
CA GLU A 71 -6.15 3.11 -11.36
C GLU A 71 -7.15 1.95 -11.53
N LEU A 72 -8.37 2.12 -11.00
CA LEU A 72 -9.34 1.02 -10.88
C LEU A 72 -9.73 0.40 -12.22
N HIS A 73 -9.65 1.16 -13.32
CA HIS A 73 -9.95 0.65 -14.66
C HIS A 73 -8.83 -0.21 -15.27
N LEU A 74 -7.63 -0.18 -14.69
CA LEU A 74 -6.51 -1.04 -15.09
C LEU A 74 -6.53 -2.34 -14.29
N PRO A 75 -5.82 -3.40 -14.75
CA PRO A 75 -5.75 -4.65 -13.99
C PRO A 75 -5.26 -4.45 -12.57
N ASN A 76 -6.05 -4.89 -11.59
CA ASN A 76 -5.78 -4.75 -10.17
C ASN A 76 -6.36 -5.94 -9.39
N MET A 77 -6.14 -5.99 -8.10
CA MET A 77 -6.55 -7.13 -7.28
C MET A 77 -8.08 -7.26 -7.19
N ILE A 78 -8.83 -6.16 -7.16
CA ILE A 78 -10.29 -6.19 -7.05
C ILE A 78 -10.90 -6.74 -8.33
N THR A 79 -10.49 -6.22 -9.48
CA THR A 79 -11.12 -6.53 -10.76
C THR A 79 -10.60 -7.81 -11.42
N HIS A 80 -9.44 -8.32 -10.99
CA HIS A 80 -8.80 -9.50 -11.58
C HIS A 80 -8.61 -10.64 -10.57
N THR A 81 -7.82 -10.47 -9.52
CA THR A 81 -7.54 -11.55 -8.56
C THR A 81 -8.78 -11.99 -7.78
N PHE A 82 -9.55 -11.01 -7.30
CA PHE A 82 -10.75 -11.25 -6.46
C PHE A 82 -12.06 -10.95 -7.20
N ASN A 83 -12.04 -10.92 -8.53
CA ASN A 83 -13.22 -10.56 -9.32
C ASN A 83 -14.45 -11.41 -8.98
N ALA A 84 -14.29 -12.70 -8.75
CA ALA A 84 -15.40 -13.60 -8.42
C ALA A 84 -16.12 -13.23 -7.10
N LEU A 85 -15.44 -12.56 -6.18
CA LEU A 85 -16.03 -12.07 -4.92
C LEU A 85 -16.86 -10.80 -5.11
N PHE A 86 -16.71 -10.12 -6.24
CA PHE A 86 -17.29 -8.80 -6.50
C PHE A 86 -18.10 -8.75 -7.80
N ASP A 87 -18.47 -9.90 -8.37
CA ASP A 87 -19.24 -9.99 -9.62
C ASP A 87 -20.57 -9.21 -9.56
N ASP A 88 -21.20 -9.18 -8.39
CA ASP A 88 -22.45 -8.46 -8.16
C ASP A 88 -22.26 -6.99 -7.78
N VAL A 89 -21.01 -6.53 -7.69
CA VAL A 89 -20.71 -5.14 -7.30
C VAL A 89 -20.44 -4.31 -8.55
N ALA A 90 -21.27 -3.29 -8.76
CA ALA A 90 -21.03 -2.31 -9.82
C ALA A 90 -19.87 -1.40 -9.42
N LEU A 91 -18.71 -1.59 -10.02
CA LEU A 91 -17.54 -0.73 -9.81
C LEU A 91 -17.54 0.42 -10.81
N PRO A 92 -17.15 1.63 -10.40
CA PRO A 92 -17.03 2.77 -11.30
C PRO A 92 -15.89 2.54 -12.29
N LYS A 93 -16.07 3.07 -13.51
CA LYS A 93 -15.09 2.89 -14.58
C LYS A 93 -13.93 3.88 -14.55
N ARG A 94 -14.13 5.07 -13.96
CA ARG A 94 -13.14 6.16 -13.95
C ARG A 94 -13.18 6.93 -12.63
N GLY A 95 -12.08 7.62 -12.34
CA GLY A 95 -12.00 8.53 -11.21
C GLY A 95 -11.68 7.86 -9.87
N TYR A 96 -11.36 6.58 -9.86
CA TYR A 96 -11.04 5.83 -8.65
C TYR A 96 -9.72 5.10 -8.76
N ILE A 97 -9.07 4.91 -7.62
CA ILE A 97 -7.87 4.07 -7.51
C ILE A 97 -8.15 2.87 -6.60
N GLU A 98 -7.49 1.75 -6.91
CA GLU A 98 -7.38 0.60 -6.02
C GLU A 98 -6.13 0.76 -5.18
N SER A 99 -6.24 0.56 -3.86
CA SER A 99 -5.11 0.54 -2.97
C SER A 99 -4.90 -0.85 -2.38
N SER A 100 -3.64 -1.27 -2.34
CA SER A 100 -3.25 -2.57 -1.79
C SER A 100 -1.85 -2.52 -1.20
N ARG A 101 -1.47 -3.57 -0.49
CA ARG A 101 -0.13 -3.68 0.13
C ARG A 101 0.20 -2.52 1.07
N PHE A 102 -0.80 -2.02 1.80
CA PHE A 102 -0.56 -1.07 2.87
C PHE A 102 0.22 -1.74 4.01
N PHE A 103 1.33 -1.16 4.41
CA PHE A 103 2.05 -1.60 5.60
C PHE A 103 2.78 -0.45 6.30
N VAL A 104 2.98 -0.63 7.61
CA VAL A 104 3.93 0.12 8.41
C VAL A 104 4.91 -0.90 9.01
N ASP A 105 6.19 -0.73 8.77
CA ASP A 105 7.19 -1.59 9.40
C ASP A 105 7.32 -1.23 10.88
N LYS A 106 6.70 -2.05 11.72
CA LYS A 106 6.60 -1.79 13.17
C LYS A 106 7.95 -1.74 13.86
N THR A 107 8.92 -2.52 13.40
CA THR A 107 10.27 -2.55 13.99
C THR A 107 10.98 -1.23 13.76
N ARG A 108 11.03 -0.76 12.50
CA ARG A 108 11.65 0.53 12.15
C ARG A 108 10.91 1.70 12.78
N ALA A 109 9.57 1.66 12.75
CA ALA A 109 8.74 2.70 13.34
C ALA A 109 9.01 2.84 14.85
N LYS A 110 9.05 1.73 15.57
CA LYS A 110 9.34 1.73 17.01
C LYS A 110 10.73 2.24 17.33
N LEU A 111 11.74 1.81 16.58
CA LEU A 111 13.13 2.24 16.79
C LEU A 111 13.33 3.73 16.54
N LEU A 112 12.66 4.29 15.52
CA LEU A 112 12.89 5.67 15.09
C LEU A 112 11.96 6.68 15.76
N PHE A 113 10.74 6.30 16.10
CA PHE A 113 9.71 7.20 16.62
C PHE A 113 9.19 6.83 18.01
N GLY A 114 9.54 5.66 18.54
CA GLY A 114 8.97 5.13 19.76
C GLY A 114 7.54 4.63 19.59
N ASN A 115 6.86 4.35 20.71
CA ASN A 115 5.55 3.69 20.70
C ASN A 115 4.36 4.64 20.46
N HIS A 116 4.57 5.95 20.54
CA HIS A 116 3.49 6.94 20.61
C HIS A 116 3.27 7.75 19.33
N TYR A 117 4.14 7.58 18.32
CA TYR A 117 3.99 8.32 17.07
C TYR A 117 2.94 7.65 16.18
N PRO A 118 1.87 8.37 15.78
CA PRO A 118 0.73 7.75 15.09
C PRO A 118 0.97 7.59 13.59
N ILE A 119 1.99 6.84 13.18
CA ILE A 119 2.40 6.70 11.78
C ILE A 119 1.26 6.22 10.90
N SER A 120 0.50 5.21 11.33
CA SER A 120 -0.59 4.65 10.52
C SER A 120 -1.65 5.69 10.20
N TYR A 121 -2.05 6.49 11.17
CA TYR A 121 -3.05 7.55 10.97
C TYR A 121 -2.52 8.66 10.06
N LEU A 122 -1.28 9.08 10.25
CA LEU A 122 -0.64 10.07 9.40
C LEU A 122 -0.49 9.55 7.97
N PHE A 123 -0.22 8.27 7.81
CA PHE A 123 -0.11 7.66 6.50
C PHE A 123 -1.49 7.52 5.82
N PHE A 124 -2.55 7.17 6.55
CA PHE A 124 -3.91 7.21 6.01
C PHE A 124 -4.29 8.62 5.52
N LEU A 125 -3.97 9.65 6.28
CA LEU A 125 -4.19 11.03 5.86
C LEU A 125 -3.42 11.36 4.58
N SER A 126 -2.19 10.92 4.47
CA SER A 126 -1.37 11.09 3.27
C SER A 126 -1.99 10.40 2.04
N ILE A 127 -2.56 9.21 2.21
CA ILE A 127 -3.27 8.47 1.17
C ILE A 127 -4.50 9.26 0.69
N ILE A 128 -5.30 9.77 1.62
CA ILE A 128 -6.48 10.58 1.30
C ILE A 128 -6.07 11.87 0.57
N ASN A 129 -5.06 12.55 1.07
CA ASN A 129 -4.55 13.78 0.45
C ASN A 129 -4.00 13.51 -0.96
N TYR A 130 -3.27 12.41 -1.16
CA TYR A 130 -2.81 11.98 -2.47
C TYR A 130 -3.98 11.79 -3.44
N SER A 131 -5.01 11.06 -3.03
CA SER A 131 -6.19 10.81 -3.85
C SER A 131 -6.88 12.11 -4.26
N ARG A 132 -7.11 13.00 -3.31
CA ARG A 132 -7.74 14.30 -3.55
C ARG A 132 -6.90 15.20 -4.45
N HIS A 133 -5.60 15.27 -4.20
CA HIS A 133 -4.67 16.10 -4.97
C HIS A 133 -4.59 15.65 -6.44
N ASN A 134 -4.69 14.36 -6.70
CA ASN A 134 -4.67 13.80 -8.05
C ASN A 134 -6.07 13.73 -8.71
N GLY A 135 -7.08 14.32 -8.09
CA GLY A 135 -8.42 14.43 -8.67
C GLY A 135 -9.23 13.15 -8.64
N TYR A 136 -8.86 12.16 -7.85
CA TYR A 136 -9.65 10.94 -7.69
C TYR A 136 -10.88 11.20 -6.83
N THR A 137 -11.98 10.55 -7.21
CA THR A 137 -13.25 10.63 -6.47
C THR A 137 -13.22 9.77 -5.20
N GLY A 138 -12.49 8.67 -5.22
CA GLY A 138 -12.37 7.78 -4.08
C GLY A 138 -11.36 6.66 -4.27
N ILE A 139 -11.24 5.85 -3.23
CA ILE A 139 -10.29 4.74 -3.13
C ILE A 139 -11.07 3.46 -2.81
N TYR A 140 -10.80 2.41 -3.57
CA TYR A 140 -11.28 1.06 -3.27
C TYR A 140 -10.13 0.24 -2.72
N THR A 141 -10.41 -0.51 -1.65
CA THR A 141 -9.40 -1.40 -1.04
C THR A 141 -10.06 -2.65 -0.48
N ILE A 142 -9.33 -3.75 -0.53
CA ILE A 142 -9.71 -4.99 0.16
C ILE A 142 -8.90 -5.05 1.44
N VAL A 143 -9.58 -5.19 2.57
CA VAL A 143 -8.93 -5.19 3.89
C VAL A 143 -9.44 -6.36 4.74
N SER A 144 -8.62 -6.78 5.69
CA SER A 144 -9.04 -7.69 6.75
C SER A 144 -10.04 -7.02 7.69
N ARG A 145 -10.79 -7.81 8.46
CA ARG A 145 -11.69 -7.28 9.49
C ARG A 145 -10.96 -6.39 10.51
N ALA A 146 -9.75 -6.79 10.89
CA ALA A 146 -8.92 -6.01 11.82
C ALA A 146 -8.56 -4.64 11.23
N MET A 147 -8.13 -4.60 9.98
CA MET A 147 -7.82 -3.35 9.27
C MET A 147 -9.06 -2.48 9.09
N LEU A 148 -10.21 -3.08 8.75
CA LEU A 148 -11.47 -2.35 8.64
C LEU A 148 -11.84 -1.64 9.95
N THR A 149 -11.64 -2.29 11.08
CA THR A 149 -11.86 -1.70 12.41
C THR A 149 -10.95 -0.49 12.64
N ILE A 150 -9.67 -0.60 12.28
CA ILE A 150 -8.71 0.50 12.40
C ILE A 150 -9.12 1.68 11.51
N LEU A 151 -9.48 1.43 10.26
CA LEU A 151 -9.93 2.46 9.32
C LEU A 151 -11.19 3.19 9.82
N LYS A 152 -12.17 2.45 10.33
CA LYS A 152 -13.40 3.04 10.88
C LYS A 152 -13.13 3.93 12.11
N ARG A 153 -12.15 3.57 12.94
CA ARG A 153 -11.76 4.36 14.11
C ARG A 153 -10.94 5.60 13.75
N SER A 154 -10.30 5.60 12.61
CA SER A 154 -9.51 6.75 12.14
C SER A 154 -10.34 7.88 11.52
N GLY A 155 -11.63 7.66 11.32
CA GLY A 155 -12.57 8.67 10.79
C GLY A 155 -13.09 8.33 9.42
#